data_db14acfa56c3ec9bc8f51bd1793a514d
#
_entry.id   db14acfa56c3ec9bc8f51bd1793a514d
#
_cell.length_a   1.000
_cell.length_b   1.000
_cell.length_c   1.000
_cell.angle_alpha   90.00
_cell.angle_beta   90.00
_cell.angle_gamma   90.00
#
_symmetry.space_group_name_H-M   'P 1'
#
loop_
_entity.id
_entity.type
_entity.pdbx_description
1 polymer ?
#
loop_
_entity_poly.entity_id
_entity_poly.type
_entity_poly.pdbx_seq_one_letter_code
_entity_poly.pdbx_strand_id
1 'polypeptide(L)'
;MIVRIVVALFAVLVFTAALADERILGYDIEVRVDKDGALDVTERIAVRAEGSQIRRGIYRDFPTRYRDRYGNRVVVDLKVLSLLRNDAPEPWFTEDRDNGVRINFGNDNFLPVPAEYTYTLRYRTTRQLGFFNDHDELYWNAIGTGWAFPIDRGTVDVLLPAPVEVDKLSAEGYTGYQGSKGQDYRAEIVEPGHARWQLTRPLSPSEGFTIVLSFPKGMIAAPSAAQRFAWILKDNRGILVGLLGLILLIVYCFREWARVGRDPRKGVVIARYEPPEGQTPASLRFLLRMGYDMRCFSSEVLALAVAGCLRIVRDKGFFKDEWRLERAAIPPEGSPPPQRALFARLFKDGSPTLVLKNTNASTVSAARRAHSSAIDQAMEPRYYKQNNGSIGKGILIGAVAGLLAFWIAGEAGKPAVVVIGVLMVITLLIFGRLVKAPTAEGRKLMDEVEGLKLYLSVAERDELARMQGPGAPPALDDKRYEMLLPYAVALEVEEAWTEKFTAAVGAAAAAEATRRIGWYHGGDVSDLGSLSRAIGTSLTSQIASSATPPGSSSGSGGGGSSGGGGGGGGGGGR
;
A
#
# COMPACT_ATOMS: atom_id res chain seq x y z
N MET A 1 -66.25 -40.66 -7.58
CA MET A 1 -65.19 -41.33 -6.84
C MET A 1 -63.83 -40.60 -7.00
N ILE A 2 -63.50 -40.08 -8.16
CA ILE A 2 -62.23 -39.38 -8.45
C ILE A 2 -62.09 -38.04 -7.67
N VAL A 3 -63.18 -37.25 -7.50
CA VAL A 3 -63.12 -35.97 -6.76
C VAL A 3 -62.86 -36.14 -5.25
N ARG A 4 -63.28 -37.25 -4.66
CA ARG A 4 -63.01 -37.56 -3.22
C ARG A 4 -61.58 -38.00 -2.99
N ILE A 5 -60.88 -38.56 -4.00
CA ILE A 5 -59.49 -38.98 -3.91
C ILE A 5 -58.56 -37.75 -4.09
N VAL A 6 -58.93 -36.79 -4.94
CA VAL A 6 -58.15 -35.53 -5.12
C VAL A 6 -58.23 -34.64 -3.89
N VAL A 7 -59.40 -34.56 -3.22
CA VAL A 7 -59.52 -33.78 -1.96
C VAL A 7 -58.76 -34.46 -0.80
N ALA A 8 -58.71 -35.82 -0.75
CA ALA A 8 -57.89 -36.52 0.22
C ALA A 8 -56.38 -36.41 -0.03
N LEU A 9 -55.96 -36.35 -1.30
CA LEU A 9 -54.52 -36.08 -1.65
C LEU A 9 -54.10 -34.63 -1.37
N PHE A 10 -55.04 -33.65 -1.48
CA PHE A 10 -54.75 -32.27 -1.14
C PHE A 10 -54.73 -32.01 0.37
N ALA A 11 -55.47 -32.79 1.16
CA ALA A 11 -55.44 -32.72 2.63
C ALA A 11 -54.19 -33.31 3.26
N VAL A 12 -53.46 -34.16 2.54
CA VAL A 12 -52.17 -34.78 3.00
C VAL A 12 -50.96 -33.92 2.66
N LEU A 13 -51.09 -32.89 1.77
CA LEU A 13 -50.00 -32.00 1.37
C LEU A 13 -49.93 -30.66 2.15
N VAL A 14 -50.83 -30.47 3.13
CA VAL A 14 -50.65 -29.40 4.13
C VAL A 14 -49.96 -30.01 5.36
N PHE A 15 -48.83 -30.68 5.17
CA PHE A 15 -47.80 -30.68 6.21
C PHE A 15 -47.30 -29.25 6.28
N THR A 16 -47.87 -28.46 7.17
CA THR A 16 -47.17 -27.29 7.71
C THR A 16 -45.82 -27.81 8.17
N ALA A 17 -44.76 -27.50 7.42
CA ALA A 17 -43.43 -27.60 7.97
C ALA A 17 -43.49 -26.84 9.29
N ALA A 18 -43.47 -27.54 10.42
CA ALA A 18 -43.34 -26.90 11.72
C ALA A 18 -42.04 -26.16 11.65
N LEU A 19 -42.11 -24.83 11.43
CA LEU A 19 -40.95 -23.99 11.46
C LEU A 19 -40.30 -24.19 12.82
N ALA A 20 -39.10 -24.66 12.85
CA ALA A 20 -38.34 -24.82 14.08
C ALA A 20 -38.41 -23.50 14.87
N ASP A 21 -39.01 -23.53 16.06
CA ASP A 21 -39.23 -22.36 16.91
C ASP A 21 -38.08 -22.21 17.91
N GLU A 22 -36.86 -22.30 17.39
CA GLU A 22 -35.65 -22.11 18.18
C GLU A 22 -35.53 -20.68 18.67
N ARG A 23 -35.45 -20.51 20.00
CA ARG A 23 -35.47 -19.22 20.67
C ARG A 23 -34.76 -19.23 22.01
N ILE A 24 -34.46 -18.06 22.54
CA ILE A 24 -34.02 -17.88 23.92
C ILE A 24 -35.24 -17.57 24.78
N LEU A 25 -35.61 -18.54 25.66
CA LEU A 25 -36.75 -18.44 26.55
C LEU A 25 -36.52 -17.44 27.69
N GLY A 26 -35.26 -17.31 28.11
CA GLY A 26 -34.86 -16.39 29.17
C GLY A 26 -33.37 -16.09 29.14
N TYR A 27 -33.02 -14.87 29.41
CA TYR A 27 -31.63 -14.40 29.45
C TYR A 27 -31.42 -13.57 30.72
N ASP A 28 -30.95 -14.21 31.80
CA ASP A 28 -30.73 -13.56 33.08
C ASP A 28 -29.24 -13.31 33.25
N ILE A 29 -28.86 -12.07 33.58
CA ILE A 29 -27.50 -11.60 33.69
C ILE A 29 -27.25 -10.97 35.05
N GLU A 30 -26.24 -11.44 35.76
CA GLU A 30 -25.76 -10.83 36.98
C GLU A 30 -24.36 -10.27 36.74
N VAL A 31 -24.19 -8.97 36.99
CA VAL A 31 -22.92 -8.25 36.87
C VAL A 31 -22.49 -7.80 38.27
N ARG A 32 -21.41 -8.35 38.78
CA ARG A 32 -20.76 -7.90 40.01
C ARG A 32 -19.58 -7.01 39.69
N VAL A 33 -19.63 -5.78 40.17
CA VAL A 33 -18.55 -4.82 39.98
C VAL A 33 -17.59 -4.93 41.16
N ASP A 34 -16.33 -5.22 40.86
CA ASP A 34 -15.29 -5.30 41.88
C ASP A 34 -14.67 -3.91 42.18
N LYS A 35 -14.01 -3.77 43.34
CA LYS A 35 -13.33 -2.53 43.76
C LYS A 35 -12.19 -2.11 42.80
N ASP A 36 -11.61 -3.06 42.05
CA ASP A 36 -10.57 -2.80 41.06
C ASP A 36 -11.15 -2.41 39.68
N GLY A 37 -12.50 -2.37 39.54
CA GLY A 37 -13.21 -2.04 38.32
C GLY A 37 -13.34 -3.20 37.35
N ALA A 38 -12.99 -4.41 37.74
CA ALA A 38 -13.31 -5.61 36.98
C ALA A 38 -14.78 -5.97 37.15
N LEU A 39 -15.33 -6.67 36.16
CA LEU A 39 -16.68 -7.21 36.22
C LEU A 39 -16.62 -8.74 36.25
N ASP A 40 -17.23 -9.35 37.27
CA ASP A 40 -17.57 -10.77 37.30
C ASP A 40 -19.01 -10.92 36.80
N VAL A 41 -19.18 -11.55 35.65
CA VAL A 41 -20.46 -11.66 34.98
C VAL A 41 -20.91 -13.13 34.96
N THR A 42 -22.18 -13.34 35.28
CA THR A 42 -22.85 -14.61 35.13
C THR A 42 -24.03 -14.43 34.18
N GLU A 43 -24.00 -15.10 33.03
CA GLU A 43 -25.08 -15.13 32.04
C GLU A 43 -25.79 -16.50 32.13
N ARG A 44 -27.10 -16.50 32.37
CA ARG A 44 -27.95 -17.69 32.38
C ARG A 44 -28.89 -17.62 31.19
N ILE A 45 -28.67 -18.50 30.20
CA ILE A 45 -29.35 -18.49 28.90
C ILE A 45 -30.16 -19.78 28.76
N ALA A 46 -31.48 -19.64 28.85
CA ALA A 46 -32.42 -20.75 28.62
C ALA A 46 -32.84 -20.76 27.15
N VAL A 47 -32.61 -21.86 26.44
CA VAL A 47 -32.91 -21.98 25.01
C VAL A 47 -33.82 -23.16 24.73
N ARG A 48 -34.67 -23.02 23.70
CA ARG A 48 -35.37 -24.15 23.07
C ARG A 48 -34.60 -24.55 21.84
N ALA A 49 -34.13 -25.81 21.82
CA ALA A 49 -33.39 -26.43 20.73
C ALA A 49 -34.28 -27.44 20.02
N GLU A 50 -34.44 -27.31 18.71
CA GLU A 50 -35.21 -28.21 17.86
C GLU A 50 -34.34 -28.92 16.81
N GLY A 51 -33.02 -28.66 16.81
CA GLY A 51 -32.05 -29.30 15.93
C GLY A 51 -31.94 -28.67 14.53
N SER A 52 -32.49 -27.47 14.36
CA SER A 52 -32.34 -26.71 13.12
C SER A 52 -31.00 -25.94 13.11
N GLN A 53 -30.84 -24.96 13.96
CA GLN A 53 -29.62 -24.19 14.17
C GLN A 53 -28.89 -24.61 15.45
N ILE A 54 -29.65 -24.96 16.54
CA ILE A 54 -29.08 -25.41 17.81
C ILE A 54 -28.97 -26.95 17.77
N ARG A 55 -27.83 -27.43 17.24
CA ARG A 55 -27.57 -28.88 17.07
C ARG A 55 -26.57 -29.45 18.06
N ARG A 56 -25.53 -28.68 18.38
CA ARG A 56 -24.41 -29.10 19.25
C ARG A 56 -24.23 -28.18 20.45
N GLY A 57 -25.01 -27.12 20.52
CA GLY A 57 -24.96 -26.06 21.52
C GLY A 57 -25.26 -24.71 20.94
N ILE A 58 -24.87 -23.68 21.66
CA ILE A 58 -24.93 -22.30 21.24
C ILE A 58 -23.53 -21.70 21.26
N TYR A 59 -23.37 -20.51 20.68
CA TYR A 59 -22.17 -19.70 20.85
C TYR A 59 -22.51 -18.30 21.36
N ARG A 60 -21.55 -17.68 22.04
CA ARG A 60 -21.61 -16.31 22.53
C ARG A 60 -20.42 -15.52 21.97
N ASP A 61 -20.69 -14.52 21.16
CA ASP A 61 -19.67 -13.61 20.65
C ASP A 61 -19.49 -12.47 21.65
N PHE A 62 -18.28 -12.30 22.17
CA PHE A 62 -17.94 -11.25 23.11
C PHE A 62 -16.94 -10.27 22.48
N PRO A 63 -17.30 -8.98 22.28
CA PRO A 63 -16.40 -8.00 21.73
C PRO A 63 -15.35 -7.62 22.77
N THR A 64 -14.07 -7.76 22.40
CA THR A 64 -12.94 -7.37 23.26
C THR A 64 -12.20 -6.15 22.75
N ARG A 65 -12.62 -5.58 21.63
CA ARG A 65 -11.93 -4.49 20.94
C ARG A 65 -12.89 -3.34 20.75
N TYR A 66 -12.57 -2.20 21.34
CA TYR A 66 -13.37 -0.98 21.31
C TYR A 66 -12.54 0.19 20.79
N ARG A 67 -13.20 1.29 20.46
CA ARG A 67 -12.57 2.59 20.27
C ARG A 67 -13.04 3.55 21.35
N ASP A 68 -12.11 4.27 21.96
CA ASP A 68 -12.47 5.33 22.90
C ASP A 68 -12.98 6.57 22.14
N ARG A 69 -13.41 7.58 22.89
CA ARG A 69 -13.91 8.85 22.33
C ARG A 69 -12.86 9.61 21.49
N TYR A 70 -11.60 9.29 21.61
CA TYR A 70 -10.51 9.85 20.81
C TYR A 70 -10.11 8.97 19.63
N GLY A 71 -10.81 7.84 19.43
CA GLY A 71 -10.52 6.88 18.37
C GLY A 71 -9.37 5.92 18.69
N ASN A 72 -8.79 5.98 19.90
CA ASN A 72 -7.75 5.05 20.31
C ASN A 72 -8.33 3.65 20.49
N ARG A 73 -7.53 2.64 20.16
CA ARG A 73 -7.88 1.26 20.39
C ARG A 73 -7.82 0.93 21.88
N VAL A 74 -8.89 0.34 22.38
CA VAL A 74 -8.99 -0.23 23.74
C VAL A 74 -9.23 -1.71 23.61
N VAL A 75 -8.40 -2.52 24.27
CA VAL A 75 -8.57 -3.97 24.34
C VAL A 75 -8.93 -4.33 25.78
N VAL A 76 -10.10 -4.95 25.95
CA VAL A 76 -10.57 -5.44 27.24
C VAL A 76 -10.18 -6.92 27.41
N ASP A 77 -9.82 -7.30 28.61
CA ASP A 77 -9.52 -8.70 28.91
C ASP A 77 -10.84 -9.48 29.08
N LEU A 78 -10.88 -10.71 28.61
CA LEU A 78 -11.96 -11.67 28.84
C LEU A 78 -11.36 -12.99 29.32
N LYS A 79 -11.85 -13.47 30.46
CA LYS A 79 -11.47 -14.77 31.01
C LYS A 79 -12.72 -15.56 31.34
N VAL A 80 -13.00 -16.61 30.59
CA VAL A 80 -14.06 -17.56 30.91
C VAL A 80 -13.64 -18.34 32.15
N LEU A 81 -14.52 -18.40 33.14
CA LEU A 81 -14.29 -19.06 34.42
C LEU A 81 -14.94 -20.45 34.46
N SER A 82 -16.19 -20.54 34.00
CA SER A 82 -16.91 -21.82 33.94
C SER A 82 -18.08 -21.76 32.96
N LEU A 83 -18.46 -22.89 32.44
CA LEU A 83 -19.69 -23.09 31.68
C LEU A 83 -20.40 -24.33 32.22
N LEU A 84 -21.70 -24.18 32.50
CA LEU A 84 -22.59 -25.29 32.89
C LEU A 84 -23.73 -25.41 31.87
N ARG A 85 -24.25 -26.63 31.69
CA ARG A 85 -25.51 -26.88 31.00
C ARG A 85 -26.41 -27.67 31.94
N ASN A 86 -27.59 -27.14 32.25
CA ASN A 86 -28.52 -27.72 33.22
C ASN A 86 -27.81 -28.03 34.57
N ASP A 87 -27.00 -27.09 35.04
CA ASP A 87 -26.19 -27.09 36.27
C ASP A 87 -25.06 -28.14 36.29
N ALA A 88 -24.84 -28.89 35.21
CA ALA A 88 -23.70 -29.82 35.05
C ALA A 88 -22.58 -29.16 34.22
N PRO A 89 -21.29 -29.44 34.50
CA PRO A 89 -20.18 -28.90 33.72
C PRO A 89 -20.30 -29.21 32.23
N GLU A 90 -20.17 -28.18 31.39
CA GLU A 90 -20.22 -28.29 29.94
C GLU A 90 -18.87 -27.95 29.32
N PRO A 91 -18.36 -28.74 28.36
CA PRO A 91 -17.16 -28.38 27.62
C PRO A 91 -17.38 -27.09 26.82
N TRP A 92 -16.32 -26.34 26.64
CA TRP A 92 -16.33 -25.12 25.83
C TRP A 92 -14.95 -24.87 25.21
N PHE A 93 -14.92 -24.07 24.12
CA PHE A 93 -13.70 -23.59 23.51
C PHE A 93 -13.91 -22.20 22.92
N THR A 94 -12.82 -21.50 22.67
CA THR A 94 -12.87 -20.13 22.14
C THR A 94 -12.28 -20.07 20.74
N GLU A 95 -12.82 -19.16 19.92
CA GLU A 95 -12.30 -18.78 18.61
C GLU A 95 -12.09 -17.27 18.56
N ASP A 96 -10.95 -16.84 18.01
CA ASP A 96 -10.74 -15.42 17.76
C ASP A 96 -11.64 -14.93 16.62
N ARG A 97 -12.22 -13.74 16.79
CA ARG A 97 -13.02 -13.01 15.81
C ARG A 97 -12.43 -11.61 15.60
N ASP A 98 -12.76 -10.98 14.47
CA ASP A 98 -12.24 -9.65 14.11
C ASP A 98 -12.43 -8.61 15.22
N ASN A 99 -13.57 -8.66 15.94
CA ASN A 99 -13.90 -7.73 17.01
C ASN A 99 -13.84 -8.33 18.42
N GLY A 100 -13.43 -9.58 18.58
CA GLY A 100 -13.45 -10.18 19.92
C GLY A 100 -13.22 -11.68 19.91
N VAL A 101 -13.95 -12.35 20.78
CA VAL A 101 -13.82 -13.80 21.01
C VAL A 101 -15.20 -14.44 20.91
N ARG A 102 -15.30 -15.54 20.18
CA ARG A 102 -16.45 -16.44 20.23
C ARG A 102 -16.20 -17.52 21.26
N ILE A 103 -17.14 -17.68 22.18
CA ILE A 103 -17.19 -18.76 23.14
C ILE A 103 -18.19 -19.78 22.60
N ASN A 104 -17.73 -20.97 22.22
CA ASN A 104 -18.54 -22.05 21.74
C ASN A 104 -18.90 -22.96 22.93
N PHE A 105 -20.19 -23.21 23.13
CA PHE A 105 -20.71 -24.06 24.21
C PHE A 105 -20.92 -25.49 23.70
N GLY A 106 -20.43 -26.46 24.42
CA GLY A 106 -20.47 -27.85 24.03
C GLY A 106 -19.23 -28.31 23.24
N ASN A 107 -19.32 -29.54 22.76
CA ASN A 107 -18.32 -30.18 21.91
C ASN A 107 -18.94 -30.56 20.54
N ASP A 108 -18.34 -31.49 19.79
CA ASP A 108 -18.84 -31.90 18.49
C ASP A 108 -20.02 -32.88 18.53
N ASN A 109 -20.45 -33.29 19.72
CA ASN A 109 -21.61 -34.19 19.88
C ASN A 109 -22.92 -33.44 19.65
N PHE A 110 -23.88 -34.08 18.99
CA PHE A 110 -25.23 -33.58 18.84
C PHE A 110 -25.99 -33.58 20.17
N LEU A 111 -26.75 -32.52 20.39
CA LEU A 111 -27.68 -32.46 21.51
C LEU A 111 -28.92 -33.37 21.24
N PRO A 112 -29.47 -34.03 22.25
CA PRO A 112 -30.82 -34.57 22.16
C PRO A 112 -31.83 -33.45 21.91
N VAL A 113 -32.56 -33.50 20.80
CA VAL A 113 -33.56 -32.49 20.40
C VAL A 113 -34.85 -33.20 19.93
N PRO A 114 -36.04 -32.57 20.11
CA PRO A 114 -36.27 -31.25 20.72
C PRO A 114 -36.13 -31.28 22.24
N ALA A 115 -35.55 -30.21 22.81
CA ALA A 115 -35.40 -30.09 24.27
C ALA A 115 -35.11 -28.62 24.67
N GLU A 116 -35.28 -28.30 25.95
CA GLU A 116 -34.87 -27.04 26.54
C GLU A 116 -33.58 -27.22 27.33
N TYR A 117 -32.64 -26.30 27.14
CA TYR A 117 -31.35 -26.29 27.80
C TYR A 117 -31.10 -24.95 28.47
N THR A 118 -30.56 -24.97 29.69
CA THR A 118 -30.10 -23.76 30.38
C THR A 118 -28.59 -23.79 30.47
N TYR A 119 -27.94 -22.81 29.84
CA TYR A 119 -26.50 -22.58 29.91
C TYR A 119 -26.20 -21.52 30.94
N THR A 120 -25.21 -21.76 31.83
CA THR A 120 -24.72 -20.77 32.80
C THR A 120 -23.25 -20.49 32.51
N LEU A 121 -22.97 -19.38 31.87
CA LEU A 121 -21.63 -18.90 31.56
C LEU A 121 -21.15 -17.93 32.64
N ARG A 122 -19.96 -18.15 33.20
CA ARG A 122 -19.31 -17.21 34.10
C ARG A 122 -18.00 -16.76 33.52
N TYR A 123 -17.78 -15.45 33.51
CA TYR A 123 -16.55 -14.84 33.01
C TYR A 123 -16.19 -13.56 33.77
N ARG A 124 -14.91 -13.19 33.69
CA ARG A 124 -14.39 -11.92 34.21
C ARG A 124 -13.91 -11.06 33.04
N THR A 125 -14.25 -9.77 33.09
CA THR A 125 -13.79 -8.79 32.11
C THR A 125 -13.32 -7.51 32.82
N THR A 126 -12.48 -6.72 32.14
CA THR A 126 -11.90 -5.52 32.69
C THR A 126 -12.11 -4.32 31.78
N ARG A 127 -11.90 -3.11 32.29
CA ARG A 127 -11.91 -1.86 31.50
C ARG A 127 -13.25 -1.56 30.84
N GLN A 128 -14.36 -1.90 31.51
CA GLN A 128 -15.72 -1.68 31.02
C GLN A 128 -16.39 -0.44 31.63
N LEU A 129 -15.77 0.18 32.66
CA LEU A 129 -16.32 1.33 33.36
C LEU A 129 -15.84 2.64 32.75
N GLY A 130 -16.75 3.61 32.68
CA GLY A 130 -16.49 5.01 32.37
C GLY A 130 -16.19 5.79 33.65
N PHE A 131 -15.13 6.61 33.65
CA PHE A 131 -14.75 7.48 34.76
C PHE A 131 -14.90 8.94 34.32
N PHE A 132 -16.05 9.56 34.67
CA PHE A 132 -16.35 10.95 34.35
C PHE A 132 -15.87 11.88 35.47
N ASN A 133 -16.08 13.18 35.34
CA ASN A 133 -15.60 14.15 36.37
C ASN A 133 -16.45 14.11 37.62
N ASP A 134 -17.74 13.91 37.51
CA ASP A 134 -18.79 13.99 38.52
C ASP A 134 -19.30 12.62 38.98
N HIS A 135 -19.23 11.60 38.16
CA HIS A 135 -19.73 10.25 38.44
C HIS A 135 -18.84 9.19 37.77
N ASP A 136 -19.05 7.95 38.14
CA ASP A 136 -18.56 6.76 37.46
C ASP A 136 -19.76 6.02 36.85
N GLU A 137 -19.57 5.33 35.74
CA GLU A 137 -20.66 4.76 34.96
C GLU A 137 -20.32 3.36 34.44
N LEU A 138 -21.27 2.46 34.53
CA LEU A 138 -21.28 1.22 33.77
C LEU A 138 -22.24 1.37 32.58
N TYR A 139 -21.68 1.54 31.36
CA TYR A 139 -22.42 1.48 30.10
C TYR A 139 -22.21 0.10 29.48
N TRP A 140 -23.20 -0.76 29.55
CA TRP A 140 -23.04 -2.18 29.28
C TRP A 140 -24.11 -2.71 28.33
N ASN A 141 -23.69 -3.27 27.18
CA ASN A 141 -24.55 -4.02 26.27
C ASN A 141 -24.80 -5.42 26.87
N ALA A 142 -25.71 -5.52 27.78
CA ALA A 142 -26.03 -6.74 28.50
C ALA A 142 -26.46 -7.85 27.52
N ILE A 143 -27.43 -7.54 26.64
CA ILE A 143 -27.79 -8.38 25.52
C ILE A 143 -27.36 -7.66 24.24
N GLY A 144 -26.37 -8.21 23.55
CA GLY A 144 -25.87 -7.62 22.31
C GLY A 144 -26.81 -7.79 21.12
N THR A 145 -26.66 -6.94 20.12
CA THR A 145 -27.51 -6.93 18.90
C THR A 145 -27.18 -8.05 17.90
N GLY A 146 -26.24 -8.94 18.20
CA GLY A 146 -25.84 -10.00 17.27
C GLY A 146 -26.50 -11.37 17.52
N TRP A 147 -27.57 -11.44 18.31
CA TRP A 147 -28.29 -12.70 18.53
C TRP A 147 -29.14 -13.08 17.32
N ALA A 148 -29.00 -14.31 16.87
CA ALA A 148 -29.75 -14.87 15.75
C ALA A 148 -31.19 -15.28 16.13
N PHE A 149 -31.46 -15.43 17.42
CA PHE A 149 -32.76 -15.92 17.95
C PHE A 149 -33.54 -14.78 18.63
N PRO A 150 -34.87 -14.86 18.61
CA PRO A 150 -35.70 -13.99 19.45
C PRO A 150 -35.46 -14.35 20.93
N ILE A 151 -35.60 -13.37 21.82
CA ILE A 151 -35.40 -13.49 23.27
C ILE A 151 -36.71 -13.11 23.96
N ASP A 152 -37.34 -14.08 24.61
CA ASP A 152 -38.69 -13.88 25.15
C ASP A 152 -38.69 -12.99 26.41
N ARG A 153 -37.67 -13.11 27.25
CA ARG A 153 -37.49 -12.31 28.47
C ARG A 153 -36.02 -12.12 28.78
N GLY A 154 -35.69 -10.98 29.41
CA GLY A 154 -34.34 -10.69 29.87
C GLY A 154 -34.35 -9.88 31.16
N THR A 155 -33.47 -10.27 32.08
CA THR A 155 -33.25 -9.58 33.35
C THR A 155 -31.77 -9.29 33.53
N VAL A 156 -31.43 -8.10 34.04
CA VAL A 156 -30.04 -7.72 34.31
C VAL A 156 -29.99 -7.19 35.75
N ASP A 157 -29.17 -7.81 36.58
CA ASP A 157 -28.84 -7.38 37.92
C ASP A 157 -27.42 -6.82 37.96
N VAL A 158 -27.21 -5.62 38.51
CA VAL A 158 -25.89 -5.04 38.73
C VAL A 158 -25.69 -4.81 40.19
N LEU A 159 -24.62 -5.41 40.76
CA LEU A 159 -24.24 -5.28 42.14
C LEU A 159 -22.93 -4.48 42.24
N LEU A 160 -22.96 -3.36 42.92
CA LEU A 160 -21.79 -2.52 43.22
C LEU A 160 -20.99 -3.10 44.40
N PRO A 161 -19.69 -2.77 44.52
CA PRO A 161 -18.81 -3.34 45.55
C PRO A 161 -19.08 -2.86 46.99
N ALA A 162 -19.97 -1.88 47.15
CA ALA A 162 -20.43 -1.39 48.43
C ALA A 162 -21.83 -0.80 48.30
N PRO A 163 -22.61 -0.71 49.39
CA PRO A 163 -23.92 -0.07 49.41
C PRO A 163 -23.82 1.42 49.02
N VAL A 164 -24.76 1.87 48.17
CA VAL A 164 -24.93 3.26 47.75
C VAL A 164 -26.36 3.67 48.00
N GLU A 165 -26.59 4.87 48.53
CA GLU A 165 -27.92 5.42 48.75
C GLU A 165 -28.69 5.46 47.39
N VAL A 166 -29.96 5.13 47.43
CA VAL A 166 -30.81 4.94 46.23
C VAL A 166 -30.89 6.21 45.38
N ASP A 167 -30.96 7.36 46.02
CA ASP A 167 -31.04 8.69 45.40
C ASP A 167 -29.75 9.14 44.70
N LYS A 168 -28.63 8.44 44.96
CA LYS A 168 -27.32 8.68 44.30
C LYS A 168 -27.06 7.73 43.12
N LEU A 169 -27.99 6.86 42.79
CA LEU A 169 -27.91 5.94 41.65
C LEU A 169 -28.86 6.40 40.56
N SER A 170 -28.41 6.37 39.30
CA SER A 170 -29.26 6.53 38.12
C SER A 170 -29.18 5.29 37.25
N ALA A 171 -30.35 4.69 36.99
CA ALA A 171 -30.47 3.46 36.19
C ALA A 171 -31.29 3.74 34.94
N GLU A 172 -30.61 3.72 33.78
CA GLU A 172 -31.19 3.95 32.47
C GLU A 172 -30.93 2.74 31.55
N GLY A 173 -31.55 2.72 30.38
CA GLY A 173 -31.29 1.66 29.39
C GLY A 173 -31.85 1.97 28.00
N TYR A 174 -31.47 1.13 27.05
CA TYR A 174 -31.91 1.24 25.67
C TYR A 174 -32.18 -0.14 25.07
N THR A 175 -33.27 -0.26 24.30
CA THR A 175 -33.65 -1.51 23.62
C THR A 175 -33.76 -1.28 22.11
N GLY A 176 -33.61 -2.38 21.33
CA GLY A 176 -33.82 -2.38 19.89
C GLY A 176 -32.56 -2.64 19.06
N TYR A 177 -32.64 -2.35 17.76
CA TYR A 177 -31.53 -2.50 16.83
C TYR A 177 -30.38 -1.52 17.15
N GLN A 178 -29.20 -1.78 16.60
CA GLN A 178 -28.04 -0.92 16.82
C GLN A 178 -28.37 0.56 16.51
N GLY A 179 -28.13 1.44 17.49
CA GLY A 179 -28.42 2.87 17.41
C GLY A 179 -29.87 3.26 17.82
N SER A 180 -30.74 2.32 18.11
CA SER A 180 -32.09 2.59 18.63
C SER A 180 -32.05 3.09 20.07
N LYS A 181 -33.07 3.86 20.46
CA LYS A 181 -33.27 4.38 21.82
C LYS A 181 -34.61 3.94 22.39
N GLY A 182 -35.00 2.69 22.13
CA GLY A 182 -36.22 2.09 22.69
C GLY A 182 -36.15 2.01 24.22
N GLN A 183 -37.31 2.07 24.85
CA GLN A 183 -37.46 2.05 26.31
C GLN A 183 -38.33 0.88 26.77
N ASP A 184 -38.23 -0.28 26.11
CA ASP A 184 -39.00 -1.48 26.40
C ASP A 184 -38.41 -2.25 27.58
N TYR A 185 -38.20 -1.55 28.70
CA TYR A 185 -37.67 -2.08 29.94
C TYR A 185 -38.28 -1.38 31.17
N ARG A 186 -38.09 -1.99 32.32
CA ARG A 186 -38.24 -1.36 33.65
C ARG A 186 -36.88 -1.40 34.34
N ALA A 187 -36.50 -0.30 34.97
CA ALA A 187 -35.33 -0.22 35.83
C ALA A 187 -35.76 0.15 37.24
N GLU A 188 -35.18 -0.52 38.24
CA GLU A 188 -35.44 -0.27 39.64
C GLU A 188 -34.14 -0.40 40.46
N ILE A 189 -33.98 0.41 41.50
CA ILE A 189 -32.96 0.21 42.51
C ILE A 189 -33.60 -0.68 43.61
N VAL A 190 -33.17 -1.96 43.63
CA VAL A 190 -33.76 -2.99 44.47
C VAL A 190 -33.36 -2.75 45.94
N GLU A 191 -32.09 -2.44 46.18
CA GLU A 191 -31.51 -2.15 47.48
C GLU A 191 -30.23 -1.27 47.31
N PRO A 192 -29.69 -0.67 48.38
CA PRO A 192 -28.48 0.15 48.27
C PRO A 192 -27.33 -0.57 47.59
N GLY A 193 -26.94 -0.08 46.37
CA GLY A 193 -25.87 -0.66 45.56
C GLY A 193 -26.30 -1.79 44.64
N HIS A 194 -27.60 -2.10 44.54
CA HIS A 194 -28.15 -3.12 43.61
C HIS A 194 -29.23 -2.52 42.71
N ALA A 195 -28.99 -2.53 41.42
CA ALA A 195 -29.93 -2.10 40.37
C ALA A 195 -30.34 -3.28 39.50
N ARG A 196 -31.64 -3.30 39.11
CA ARG A 196 -32.23 -4.32 38.25
C ARG A 196 -32.93 -3.70 37.07
N TRP A 197 -32.75 -4.32 35.91
CA TRP A 197 -33.49 -4.03 34.68
C TRP A 197 -34.21 -5.27 34.20
N GLN A 198 -35.40 -5.08 33.69
CA GLN A 198 -36.21 -6.17 33.14
C GLN A 198 -36.86 -5.73 31.83
N LEU A 199 -36.76 -6.55 30.77
CA LEU A 199 -37.47 -6.36 29.52
C LEU A 199 -38.98 -6.40 29.71
N THR A 200 -39.71 -5.47 29.06
CA THR A 200 -41.18 -5.42 29.08
C THR A 200 -41.80 -6.04 27.83
N ARG A 201 -41.01 -6.30 26.78
CA ARG A 201 -41.40 -7.08 25.62
C ARG A 201 -40.26 -8.02 25.17
N PRO A 202 -40.59 -9.07 24.38
CA PRO A 202 -39.57 -9.86 23.73
C PRO A 202 -38.70 -9.03 22.78
N LEU A 203 -37.44 -9.42 22.61
CA LEU A 203 -36.54 -8.89 21.59
C LEU A 203 -36.58 -9.74 20.34
N SER A 204 -36.66 -9.11 19.18
CA SER A 204 -36.51 -9.77 17.88
C SER A 204 -35.05 -10.13 17.60
N PRO A 205 -34.76 -11.03 16.66
CA PRO A 205 -33.39 -11.26 16.22
C PRO A 205 -32.69 -9.96 15.86
N SER A 206 -31.43 -9.79 16.28
CA SER A 206 -30.61 -8.59 16.10
C SER A 206 -31.06 -7.34 16.89
N GLU A 207 -32.04 -7.43 17.76
CA GLU A 207 -32.31 -6.43 18.80
C GLU A 207 -31.42 -6.70 20.03
N GLY A 208 -31.03 -5.66 20.74
CA GLY A 208 -30.22 -5.73 21.94
C GLY A 208 -30.81 -4.98 23.13
N PHE A 209 -30.19 -5.16 24.27
CA PHE A 209 -30.52 -4.49 25.52
C PHE A 209 -29.24 -3.92 26.16
N THR A 210 -29.15 -2.60 26.23
CA THR A 210 -28.07 -1.86 26.87
C THR A 210 -28.56 -1.28 28.19
N ILE A 211 -27.75 -1.43 29.23
CA ILE A 211 -28.03 -0.82 30.53
C ILE A 211 -26.99 0.27 30.83
N VAL A 212 -27.39 1.25 31.60
CA VAL A 212 -26.52 2.33 32.08
C VAL A 212 -26.77 2.51 33.56
N LEU A 213 -25.73 2.33 34.38
CA LEU A 213 -25.76 2.60 35.81
C LEU A 213 -24.73 3.67 36.13
N SER A 214 -25.20 4.85 36.55
CA SER A 214 -24.34 5.92 37.07
C SER A 214 -24.33 5.88 38.60
N PHE A 215 -23.16 6.03 39.19
CA PHE A 215 -22.96 5.95 40.63
C PHE A 215 -21.84 6.94 41.11
N PRO A 216 -21.81 7.31 42.41
CA PRO A 216 -20.84 8.27 42.93
C PRO A 216 -19.40 7.80 42.77
N LYS A 217 -18.51 8.76 42.62
CA LYS A 217 -17.06 8.53 42.60
C LYS A 217 -16.49 8.01 43.90
N GLY A 218 -15.33 7.36 43.80
CA GLY A 218 -14.54 6.92 44.94
C GLY A 218 -14.82 5.52 45.44
N MET A 219 -15.83 4.84 44.91
CA MET A 219 -16.11 3.42 45.21
C MET A 219 -15.15 2.49 44.49
N ILE A 220 -14.78 2.87 43.29
CA ILE A 220 -13.90 2.11 42.40
C ILE A 220 -12.65 2.91 42.13
N ALA A 221 -11.49 2.26 42.23
CA ALA A 221 -10.22 2.88 41.96
C ALA A 221 -10.12 3.25 40.47
N ALA A 222 -10.20 4.56 40.14
CA ALA A 222 -9.99 5.02 38.78
C ALA A 222 -8.55 4.71 38.35
N PRO A 223 -8.34 4.29 37.09
CA PRO A 223 -7.02 3.97 36.60
C PRO A 223 -6.11 5.20 36.61
N SER A 224 -4.91 5.07 37.20
CA SER A 224 -3.92 6.13 37.24
C SER A 224 -3.45 6.53 35.83
N ALA A 225 -2.84 7.71 35.67
CA ALA A 225 -2.26 8.15 34.40
C ALA A 225 -1.20 7.16 33.90
N ALA A 226 -0.40 6.58 34.81
CA ALA A 226 0.59 5.57 34.46
C ALA A 226 -0.04 4.26 33.96
N GLN A 227 -1.13 3.80 34.58
CA GLN A 227 -1.87 2.64 34.11
C GLN A 227 -2.51 2.87 32.73
N ARG A 228 -3.13 4.03 32.51
CA ARG A 228 -3.69 4.41 31.20
C ARG A 228 -2.63 4.44 30.12
N PHE A 229 -1.47 5.00 30.42
CA PHE A 229 -0.34 5.01 29.47
C PHE A 229 0.18 3.60 29.19
N ALA A 230 0.35 2.75 30.20
CA ALA A 230 0.74 1.35 30.03
C ALA A 230 -0.26 0.56 29.18
N TRP A 231 -1.57 0.82 29.31
CA TRP A 231 -2.59 0.22 28.45
C TRP A 231 -2.48 0.67 27.01
N ILE A 232 -2.27 1.97 26.76
CA ILE A 232 -2.06 2.49 25.39
C ILE A 232 -0.86 1.80 24.75
N LEU A 233 0.26 1.65 25.48
CA LEU A 233 1.44 0.94 25.00
C LEU A 233 1.14 -0.54 24.71
N LYS A 234 0.48 -1.24 25.64
CA LYS A 234 0.11 -2.65 25.50
C LYS A 234 -0.80 -2.87 24.29
N ASP A 235 -1.84 -2.03 24.15
CA ASP A 235 -2.86 -2.18 23.10
C ASP A 235 -2.34 -1.84 21.70
N ASN A 236 -1.29 -1.00 21.61
CA ASN A 236 -0.72 -0.51 20.34
C ASN A 236 0.72 -0.98 20.11
N ARG A 237 1.21 -1.99 20.84
CA ARG A 237 2.60 -2.46 20.80
C ARG A 237 3.13 -2.74 19.39
N GLY A 238 2.32 -3.33 18.51
CA GLY A 238 2.72 -3.60 17.13
C GLY A 238 2.94 -2.32 16.32
N ILE A 239 2.07 -1.31 16.50
CA ILE A 239 2.21 0.00 15.85
C ILE A 239 3.48 0.70 16.36
N LEU A 240 3.74 0.66 17.66
CA LEU A 240 4.92 1.28 18.27
C LEU A 240 6.22 0.63 17.79
N VAL A 241 6.26 -0.70 17.70
CA VAL A 241 7.41 -1.43 17.12
C VAL A 241 7.60 -1.06 15.66
N GLY A 242 6.52 -0.96 14.88
CA GLY A 242 6.56 -0.54 13.49
C GLY A 242 7.09 0.89 13.32
N LEU A 243 6.62 1.84 14.12
CA LEU A 243 7.09 3.23 14.10
C LEU A 243 8.56 3.34 14.51
N LEU A 244 8.98 2.62 15.55
CA LEU A 244 10.40 2.56 15.95
C LEU A 244 11.25 1.98 14.81
N GLY A 245 10.80 0.91 14.17
CA GLY A 245 11.46 0.32 13.01
C GLY A 245 11.57 1.30 11.84
N LEU A 246 10.52 2.07 11.55
CA LEU A 246 10.53 3.11 10.51
C LEU A 246 11.54 4.22 10.85
N ILE A 247 11.57 4.69 12.09
CA ILE A 247 12.54 5.70 12.55
C ILE A 247 13.97 5.18 12.40
N LEU A 248 14.25 3.95 12.85
CA LEU A 248 15.56 3.32 12.72
C LEU A 248 15.97 3.17 11.24
N LEU A 249 15.03 2.80 10.37
CA LEU A 249 15.27 2.71 8.93
C LEU A 249 15.60 4.08 8.34
N ILE A 250 14.84 5.13 8.67
CA ILE A 250 15.10 6.50 8.19
C ILE A 250 16.48 6.99 8.67
N VAL A 251 16.80 6.78 9.94
CA VAL A 251 18.11 7.16 10.51
C VAL A 251 19.24 6.40 9.80
N TYR A 252 19.08 5.10 9.58
CA TYR A 252 20.04 4.29 8.83
C TYR A 252 20.22 4.84 7.41
N CYS A 253 19.12 5.03 6.66
CA CYS A 253 19.16 5.55 5.29
C CYS A 253 19.82 6.94 5.22
N PHE A 254 19.50 7.83 6.16
CA PHE A 254 20.10 9.16 6.23
C PHE A 254 21.62 9.10 6.51
N ARG A 255 22.05 8.28 7.47
CA ARG A 255 23.49 8.12 7.79
C ARG A 255 24.26 7.52 6.62
N GLU A 256 23.70 6.49 5.97
CA GLU A 256 24.34 5.88 4.81
C GLU A 256 24.39 6.85 3.62
N TRP A 257 23.31 7.58 3.35
CA TRP A 257 23.33 8.64 2.36
C TRP A 257 24.38 9.71 2.66
N ALA A 258 24.48 10.17 3.92
CA ALA A 258 25.48 11.16 4.30
C ALA A 258 26.92 10.65 4.16
N ARG A 259 27.14 9.32 4.31
CA ARG A 259 28.43 8.65 4.24
C ARG A 259 28.88 8.36 2.80
N VAL A 260 27.98 7.78 1.98
CA VAL A 260 28.35 7.24 0.66
C VAL A 260 27.52 7.80 -0.50
N GLY A 261 26.41 8.48 -0.24
CA GLY A 261 25.48 8.98 -1.23
C GLY A 261 25.61 10.48 -1.54
N ARG A 262 26.50 11.19 -0.86
CA ARG A 262 26.73 12.61 -1.16
C ARG A 262 27.67 12.76 -2.37
N ASP A 263 27.24 13.62 -3.31
CA ASP A 263 28.07 13.95 -4.44
C ASP A 263 29.37 14.68 -3.98
N PRO A 264 30.51 14.39 -4.59
CA PRO A 264 31.72 15.18 -4.40
C PRO A 264 31.48 16.65 -4.82
N ARG A 265 32.24 17.56 -4.25
CA ARG A 265 32.12 18.98 -4.55
C ARG A 265 32.30 19.22 -6.05
N LYS A 266 31.43 20.05 -6.64
CA LYS A 266 31.49 20.49 -8.01
C LYS A 266 32.78 21.28 -8.25
N GLY A 267 33.49 20.96 -9.35
CA GLY A 267 34.65 21.69 -9.82
C GLY A 267 34.27 22.93 -10.63
N VAL A 268 35.28 23.56 -11.23
CA VAL A 268 35.06 24.67 -12.17
C VAL A 268 34.63 24.09 -13.51
N VAL A 269 33.47 24.52 -14.00
CA VAL A 269 32.98 24.12 -15.33
C VAL A 269 33.59 25.05 -16.37
N ILE A 270 34.38 24.49 -17.27
CA ILE A 270 35.03 25.21 -18.38
C ILE A 270 34.42 24.70 -19.69
N ALA A 271 34.07 25.58 -20.62
CA ALA A 271 33.54 25.21 -21.94
C ALA A 271 34.48 24.23 -22.67
N ARG A 272 33.94 23.07 -23.10
CA ARG A 272 34.67 22.07 -23.87
C ARG A 272 34.06 21.90 -25.24
N TYR A 273 34.94 21.88 -26.25
CA TYR A 273 34.52 21.84 -27.67
C TYR A 273 34.45 20.42 -28.24
N GLU A 274 34.91 19.44 -27.48
CA GLU A 274 34.93 18.03 -27.86
C GLU A 274 34.38 17.15 -26.73
N PRO A 275 33.73 16.04 -27.07
CA PRO A 275 33.29 15.05 -26.08
C PRO A 275 34.49 14.51 -25.32
N PRO A 276 34.32 14.12 -24.03
CA PRO A 276 35.35 13.42 -23.28
C PRO A 276 35.74 12.14 -23.97
N GLU A 277 37.06 11.88 -24.03
CA GLU A 277 37.64 10.75 -24.75
C GLU A 277 37.06 9.40 -24.29
N GLY A 278 36.74 8.54 -25.24
CA GLY A 278 36.21 7.19 -24.97
C GLY A 278 34.77 7.14 -24.47
N GLN A 279 34.11 8.29 -24.34
CA GLN A 279 32.73 8.35 -23.83
C GLN A 279 31.73 8.46 -24.97
N THR A 280 30.64 7.65 -24.86
CA THR A 280 29.53 7.71 -25.83
C THR A 280 28.45 8.71 -25.36
N PRO A 281 27.57 9.20 -26.26
CA PRO A 281 26.45 10.06 -25.88
C PRO A 281 25.59 9.47 -24.74
N ALA A 282 25.26 8.18 -24.85
CA ALA A 282 24.49 7.47 -23.84
C ALA A 282 25.23 7.37 -22.51
N SER A 283 26.54 7.13 -22.52
CA SER A 283 27.39 7.07 -21.32
C SER A 283 27.40 8.40 -20.58
N LEU A 284 27.50 9.51 -21.27
CA LEU A 284 27.47 10.85 -20.66
C LEU A 284 26.10 11.15 -20.03
N ARG A 285 25.02 10.83 -20.73
CA ARG A 285 23.66 11.00 -20.19
C ARG A 285 23.44 10.12 -18.96
N PHE A 286 23.84 8.84 -19.06
CA PHE A 286 23.73 7.89 -17.97
C PHE A 286 24.43 8.41 -16.70
N LEU A 287 25.63 8.97 -16.83
CA LEU A 287 26.38 9.52 -15.70
C LEU A 287 25.67 10.74 -15.08
N LEU A 288 25.18 11.67 -15.91
CA LEU A 288 24.47 12.86 -15.41
C LEU A 288 23.15 12.51 -14.70
N ARG A 289 22.42 11.48 -15.18
CA ARG A 289 21.15 11.07 -14.63
C ARG A 289 21.27 9.98 -13.55
N MET A 290 22.47 9.44 -13.35
CA MET A 290 22.72 8.25 -12.52
C MET A 290 21.77 7.10 -12.85
N GLY A 291 21.42 6.94 -14.13
CA GLY A 291 20.49 5.95 -14.59
C GLY A 291 20.25 5.96 -16.09
N TYR A 292 19.71 4.85 -16.59
CA TYR A 292 19.40 4.66 -18.00
C TYR A 292 17.97 5.12 -18.33
N ASP A 293 17.80 5.91 -19.35
CA ASP A 293 16.51 6.28 -19.93
C ASP A 293 16.46 6.06 -21.45
N MET A 294 15.34 6.37 -22.09
CA MET A 294 15.17 6.12 -23.53
C MET A 294 15.98 7.10 -24.41
N ARG A 295 16.38 8.26 -23.89
CA ARG A 295 17.31 9.13 -24.61
C ARG A 295 18.74 8.59 -24.63
N CYS A 296 19.16 7.78 -23.65
CA CYS A 296 20.40 7.00 -23.78
C CYS A 296 20.35 6.10 -25.01
N PHE A 297 19.19 5.43 -25.23
CA PHE A 297 19.03 4.55 -26.37
C PHE A 297 19.01 5.32 -27.69
N SER A 298 18.19 6.37 -27.80
CA SER A 298 18.03 7.13 -29.05
C SER A 298 19.29 7.91 -29.43
N SER A 299 20.00 8.48 -28.48
CA SER A 299 21.28 9.17 -28.75
C SER A 299 22.38 8.20 -29.21
N GLU A 300 22.40 6.97 -28.72
CA GLU A 300 23.35 5.96 -29.18
C GLU A 300 22.98 5.40 -30.57
N VAL A 301 21.68 5.23 -30.87
CA VAL A 301 21.22 4.89 -32.22
C VAL A 301 21.62 5.98 -33.21
N LEU A 302 21.48 7.26 -32.82
CA LEU A 302 21.92 8.38 -33.63
C LEU A 302 23.44 8.39 -33.83
N ALA A 303 24.23 8.12 -32.78
CA ALA A 303 25.68 8.02 -32.89
C ALA A 303 26.11 6.92 -33.89
N LEU A 304 25.47 5.76 -33.83
CA LEU A 304 25.68 4.68 -34.81
C LEU A 304 25.27 5.08 -36.24
N ALA A 305 24.23 5.90 -36.38
CA ALA A 305 23.79 6.39 -37.68
C ALA A 305 24.82 7.39 -38.27
N VAL A 306 25.25 8.37 -37.49
CA VAL A 306 26.29 9.34 -37.87
C VAL A 306 27.62 8.64 -38.21
N ALA A 307 27.95 7.55 -37.49
CA ALA A 307 29.12 6.72 -37.77
C ALA A 307 28.95 5.84 -39.01
N GLY A 308 27.81 5.89 -39.72
CA GLY A 308 27.52 5.09 -40.93
C GLY A 308 27.23 3.61 -40.66
N CYS A 309 26.99 3.21 -39.43
CA CYS A 309 26.71 1.82 -39.07
C CYS A 309 25.26 1.41 -39.35
N LEU A 310 24.33 2.36 -39.28
CA LEU A 310 22.92 2.16 -39.59
C LEU A 310 22.30 3.41 -40.25
N ARG A 311 21.10 3.24 -40.82
CA ARG A 311 20.27 4.34 -41.33
C ARG A 311 18.96 4.39 -40.56
N ILE A 312 18.46 5.60 -40.28
CA ILE A 312 17.18 5.84 -39.67
C ILE A 312 16.20 6.25 -40.76
N VAL A 313 15.15 5.46 -40.95
CA VAL A 313 14.13 5.69 -41.97
C VAL A 313 12.79 5.97 -41.32
N ARG A 314 12.13 7.05 -41.77
CA ARG A 314 10.79 7.43 -41.33
C ARG A 314 9.86 7.49 -42.53
N ASP A 315 8.99 6.51 -42.67
CA ASP A 315 7.95 6.49 -43.69
C ASP A 315 6.68 7.15 -43.17
N LYS A 316 6.17 8.14 -43.90
CA LYS A 316 4.89 8.78 -43.58
C LYS A 316 3.75 7.81 -43.78
N GLY A 317 3.01 7.52 -42.70
CA GLY A 317 1.76 6.78 -42.72
C GLY A 317 0.55 7.69 -42.66
N PHE A 318 -0.61 7.23 -43.11
CA PHE A 318 -1.84 8.02 -43.10
C PHE A 318 -2.30 8.38 -41.66
N PHE A 319 -2.13 7.45 -40.71
CA PHE A 319 -2.50 7.67 -39.28
C PHE A 319 -1.31 7.79 -38.34
N LYS A 320 -0.19 7.16 -38.66
CA LYS A 320 1.01 7.13 -37.84
C LYS A 320 2.22 6.81 -38.69
N ASP A 321 3.31 7.56 -38.46
CA ASP A 321 4.58 7.34 -39.13
C ASP A 321 5.18 5.99 -38.70
N GLU A 322 5.80 5.30 -39.63
CA GLU A 322 6.55 4.09 -39.38
C GLU A 322 8.05 4.39 -39.36
N TRP A 323 8.69 3.98 -38.25
CA TRP A 323 10.12 4.13 -38.08
C TRP A 323 10.81 2.80 -38.22
N ARG A 324 11.90 2.75 -38.98
CA ARG A 324 12.75 1.58 -39.09
C ARG A 324 14.21 1.93 -39.04
N LEU A 325 15.01 1.01 -38.51
CA LEU A 325 16.46 1.07 -38.51
C LEU A 325 16.96 0.08 -39.56
N GLU A 326 17.79 0.56 -40.48
CA GLU A 326 18.39 -0.26 -41.53
C GLU A 326 19.88 -0.43 -41.25
N ARG A 327 20.36 -1.66 -41.31
CA ARG A 327 21.78 -1.99 -41.16
C ARG A 327 22.55 -1.49 -42.36
N ALA A 328 23.62 -0.73 -42.16
CA ALA A 328 24.54 -0.27 -43.19
C ALA A 328 25.90 -0.96 -43.11
N ALA A 329 26.62 -0.78 -42.02
CA ALA A 329 27.92 -1.38 -41.78
C ALA A 329 28.04 -1.95 -40.36
N ILE A 330 28.98 -2.82 -40.11
CA ILE A 330 29.29 -3.32 -38.74
C ILE A 330 30.15 -2.27 -38.05
N PRO A 331 29.87 -1.93 -36.79
CA PRO A 331 30.74 -1.03 -36.02
C PRO A 331 32.18 -1.57 -35.99
N PRO A 332 33.19 -0.72 -36.20
CA PRO A 332 34.60 -1.12 -36.12
C PRO A 332 34.94 -1.78 -34.77
N GLU A 333 35.93 -2.68 -34.73
CA GLU A 333 36.34 -3.38 -33.50
C GLU A 333 36.73 -2.44 -32.37
N GLY A 334 37.28 -1.26 -32.69
CA GLY A 334 37.63 -0.20 -31.75
C GLY A 334 36.44 0.62 -31.22
N SER A 335 35.19 0.37 -31.71
CA SER A 335 34.01 1.08 -31.19
C SER A 335 33.73 0.77 -29.73
N PRO A 336 33.23 1.74 -28.94
CA PRO A 336 32.91 1.55 -27.53
C PRO A 336 31.99 0.35 -27.28
N PRO A 337 32.22 -0.44 -26.20
CA PRO A 337 31.43 -1.62 -25.89
C PRO A 337 29.91 -1.40 -25.86
N PRO A 338 29.38 -0.29 -25.35
CA PRO A 338 27.93 0.00 -25.40
C PRO A 338 27.37 0.06 -26.81
N GLN A 339 28.07 0.70 -27.77
CA GLN A 339 27.66 0.78 -29.17
C GLN A 339 27.60 -0.59 -29.83
N ARG A 340 28.63 -1.39 -29.62
CA ARG A 340 28.67 -2.78 -30.15
C ARG A 340 27.56 -3.64 -29.57
N ALA A 341 27.32 -3.54 -28.25
CA ALA A 341 26.27 -4.29 -27.57
C ALA A 341 24.86 -3.91 -28.09
N LEU A 342 24.61 -2.62 -28.28
CA LEU A 342 23.37 -2.12 -28.85
C LEU A 342 23.16 -2.64 -30.27
N PHE A 343 24.14 -2.42 -31.15
CA PHE A 343 24.07 -2.81 -32.55
C PHE A 343 23.84 -4.32 -32.75
N ALA A 344 24.58 -5.15 -32.03
CA ALA A 344 24.47 -6.60 -32.10
C ALA A 344 23.08 -7.14 -31.71
N ARG A 345 22.37 -6.42 -30.82
CA ARG A 345 21.01 -6.82 -30.41
C ARG A 345 19.92 -6.23 -31.29
N LEU A 346 20.13 -5.05 -31.88
CA LEU A 346 19.22 -4.47 -32.86
C LEU A 346 19.14 -5.33 -34.14
N PHE A 347 20.28 -5.82 -34.62
CA PHE A 347 20.40 -6.58 -35.83
C PHE A 347 20.82 -8.04 -35.56
N LYS A 348 20.11 -8.67 -34.60
CA LYS A 348 20.31 -10.08 -34.29
C LYS A 348 20.12 -10.96 -35.55
N ASP A 349 20.93 -12.00 -35.64
CA ASP A 349 20.90 -12.99 -36.75
C ASP A 349 21.12 -12.38 -38.14
N GLY A 350 21.77 -11.21 -38.22
CA GLY A 350 22.10 -10.56 -39.50
C GLY A 350 20.91 -9.85 -40.16
N SER A 351 19.79 -9.65 -39.47
CA SER A 351 18.61 -8.97 -40.02
C SER A 351 18.99 -7.63 -40.63
N PRO A 352 18.57 -7.31 -41.86
CA PRO A 352 18.93 -6.07 -42.54
C PRO A 352 18.17 -4.86 -42.01
N THR A 353 16.98 -5.08 -41.40
CA THR A 353 16.10 -4.01 -40.95
C THR A 353 15.38 -4.38 -39.66
N LEU A 354 15.12 -3.37 -38.82
CA LEU A 354 14.29 -3.46 -37.62
C LEU A 354 13.21 -2.37 -37.66
N VAL A 355 11.95 -2.77 -37.76
CA VAL A 355 10.80 -1.85 -37.67
C VAL A 355 10.51 -1.57 -36.17
N LEU A 356 10.40 -0.30 -35.82
CA LEU A 356 10.11 0.14 -34.45
C LEU A 356 8.60 0.08 -34.18
N LYS A 357 8.09 -1.14 -33.92
CA LYS A 357 6.69 -1.46 -33.58
C LYS A 357 6.63 -2.35 -32.35
N ASN A 358 5.49 -2.35 -31.68
CA ASN A 358 5.23 -3.17 -30.49
C ASN A 358 5.42 -4.68 -30.76
N THR A 359 5.23 -5.12 -32.00
CA THR A 359 5.50 -6.52 -32.42
C THR A 359 6.96 -6.92 -32.24
N ASN A 360 7.89 -5.95 -32.26
CA ASN A 360 9.32 -6.13 -32.06
C ASN A 360 9.79 -5.76 -30.65
N ALA A 361 8.86 -5.65 -29.69
CA ALA A 361 9.15 -5.25 -28.32
C ALA A 361 10.20 -6.13 -27.62
N SER A 362 10.23 -7.42 -27.92
CA SER A 362 11.24 -8.34 -27.39
C SER A 362 12.66 -7.97 -27.82
N THR A 363 12.85 -7.66 -29.11
CA THR A 363 14.15 -7.25 -29.68
C THR A 363 14.59 -5.90 -29.13
N VAL A 364 13.71 -4.88 -29.13
CA VAL A 364 14.00 -3.54 -28.60
C VAL A 364 14.33 -3.60 -27.11
N SER A 365 13.55 -4.36 -26.33
CA SER A 365 13.81 -4.54 -24.89
C SER A 365 15.10 -5.30 -24.61
N ALA A 366 15.45 -6.30 -25.44
CA ALA A 366 16.71 -7.01 -25.32
C ALA A 366 17.91 -6.12 -25.67
N ALA A 367 17.79 -5.30 -26.73
CA ALA A 367 18.79 -4.31 -27.12
C ALA A 367 18.99 -3.26 -26.01
N ARG A 368 17.89 -2.75 -25.42
CA ARG A 368 17.93 -1.83 -24.29
C ARG A 368 18.67 -2.42 -23.08
N ARG A 369 18.33 -3.66 -22.69
CA ARG A 369 18.99 -4.32 -21.55
C ARG A 369 20.49 -4.53 -21.81
N ALA A 370 20.87 -5.00 -22.97
CA ALA A 370 22.26 -5.21 -23.32
C ALA A 370 23.06 -3.90 -23.32
N HIS A 371 22.49 -2.84 -23.88
CA HIS A 371 23.09 -1.51 -23.92
C HIS A 371 23.24 -0.91 -22.51
N SER A 372 22.17 -0.95 -21.70
CA SER A 372 22.23 -0.49 -20.32
C SER A 372 23.27 -1.25 -19.49
N SER A 373 23.33 -2.57 -19.64
CA SER A 373 24.32 -3.39 -18.95
C SER A 373 25.76 -3.09 -19.39
N ALA A 374 25.98 -2.84 -20.67
CA ALA A 374 27.30 -2.48 -21.17
C ALA A 374 27.76 -1.10 -20.67
N ILE A 375 26.84 -0.12 -20.58
CA ILE A 375 27.10 1.19 -19.99
C ILE A 375 27.43 1.03 -18.49
N ASP A 376 26.62 0.28 -17.75
CA ASP A 376 26.85 0.01 -16.33
C ASP A 376 28.27 -0.56 -16.10
N GLN A 377 28.63 -1.58 -16.86
CA GLN A 377 29.95 -2.22 -16.76
C GLN A 377 31.11 -1.28 -17.12
N ALA A 378 30.90 -0.37 -18.07
CA ALA A 378 31.91 0.63 -18.45
C ALA A 378 32.05 1.76 -17.42
N MET A 379 30.99 2.08 -16.70
CA MET A 379 30.92 3.21 -15.79
C MET A 379 31.18 2.84 -14.33
N GLU A 380 30.71 1.68 -13.88
CA GLU A 380 30.91 1.21 -12.50
C GLU A 380 32.15 0.28 -12.41
N PRO A 381 32.98 0.38 -11.37
CA PRO A 381 32.91 1.31 -10.23
C PRO A 381 33.69 2.60 -10.44
N ARG A 382 34.22 2.85 -11.64
CA ARG A 382 35.17 3.94 -11.91
C ARG A 382 34.54 5.33 -11.75
N TYR A 383 33.40 5.55 -12.37
CA TYR A 383 32.77 6.87 -12.43
C TYR A 383 31.59 7.03 -11.47
N TYR A 384 30.93 5.92 -11.06
CA TYR A 384 29.86 5.97 -10.07
C TYR A 384 29.78 4.66 -9.27
N LYS A 385 29.05 4.70 -8.14
CA LYS A 385 28.78 3.54 -7.28
C LYS A 385 27.29 3.43 -6.99
N GLN A 386 26.74 2.25 -7.18
CA GLN A 386 25.33 1.96 -6.88
C GLN A 386 25.06 1.81 -5.38
N ASN A 387 26.10 1.49 -4.59
CA ASN A 387 26.00 1.24 -3.15
C ASN A 387 24.95 0.18 -2.75
N ASN A 388 24.78 -0.87 -3.58
CA ASN A 388 23.77 -1.92 -3.41
C ASN A 388 23.85 -2.63 -2.04
N GLY A 389 25.04 -2.73 -1.44
CA GLY A 389 25.22 -3.28 -0.10
C GLY A 389 24.49 -2.48 0.98
N SER A 390 24.47 -1.15 0.87
CA SER A 390 23.70 -0.29 1.78
C SER A 390 22.19 -0.42 1.57
N ILE A 391 21.76 -0.61 0.32
CA ILE A 391 20.34 -0.87 0.01
C ILE A 391 19.91 -2.21 0.61
N GLY A 392 20.71 -3.27 0.42
CA GLY A 392 20.42 -4.60 0.98
C GLY A 392 20.27 -4.60 2.51
N LYS A 393 21.15 -3.87 3.22
CA LYS A 393 21.03 -3.70 4.68
C LYS A 393 19.78 -2.94 5.07
N GLY A 394 19.41 -1.89 4.33
CA GLY A 394 18.16 -1.14 4.54
C GLY A 394 16.91 -2.03 4.36
N ILE A 395 16.89 -2.86 3.31
CA ILE A 395 15.81 -3.83 3.06
C ILE A 395 15.72 -4.82 4.23
N LEU A 396 16.84 -5.33 4.72
CA LEU A 396 16.87 -6.26 5.86
C LEU A 396 16.28 -5.60 7.13
N ILE A 397 16.71 -4.37 7.45
CA ILE A 397 16.17 -3.62 8.61
C ILE A 397 14.65 -3.44 8.47
N GLY A 398 14.17 -2.97 7.32
CA GLY A 398 12.75 -2.76 7.07
C GLY A 398 11.93 -4.05 7.14
N ALA A 399 12.44 -5.14 6.55
CA ALA A 399 11.77 -6.44 6.56
C ALA A 399 11.67 -7.01 7.99
N VAL A 400 12.76 -7.01 8.76
CA VAL A 400 12.76 -7.51 10.14
C VAL A 400 11.83 -6.68 11.02
N ALA A 401 11.90 -5.35 10.95
CA ALA A 401 11.04 -4.48 11.74
C ALA A 401 9.56 -4.61 11.35
N GLY A 402 9.26 -4.69 10.05
CA GLY A 402 7.89 -4.84 9.55
C GLY A 402 7.28 -6.19 9.92
N LEU A 403 8.00 -7.28 9.77
CA LEU A 403 7.56 -8.62 10.15
C LEU A 403 7.34 -8.74 11.66
N LEU A 404 8.26 -8.22 12.47
CA LEU A 404 8.13 -8.21 13.93
C LEU A 404 6.91 -7.39 14.36
N ALA A 405 6.73 -6.20 13.80
CA ALA A 405 5.58 -5.35 14.07
C ALA A 405 4.25 -6.04 13.68
N PHE A 406 4.22 -6.70 12.52
CA PHE A 406 3.04 -7.41 12.03
C PHE A 406 2.67 -8.60 12.92
N TRP A 407 3.66 -9.36 13.36
CA TRP A 407 3.45 -10.50 14.25
C TRP A 407 2.91 -10.08 15.64
N ILE A 408 3.41 -8.95 16.18
CA ILE A 408 3.03 -8.44 17.51
C ILE A 408 1.67 -7.70 17.47
N ALA A 409 1.25 -7.17 16.31
CA ALA A 409 0.13 -6.23 16.21
C ALA A 409 -1.24 -6.83 16.55
N GLY A 410 -1.41 -8.16 16.45
CA GLY A 410 -2.72 -8.80 16.49
C GLY A 410 -3.62 -8.32 15.33
N GLU A 411 -4.75 -8.99 15.09
CA GLU A 411 -5.58 -8.77 13.89
C GLU A 411 -5.97 -7.30 13.67
N ALA A 412 -6.49 -6.64 14.69
CA ALA A 412 -6.94 -5.24 14.56
C ALA A 412 -5.82 -4.19 14.41
N GLY A 413 -4.57 -4.53 14.73
CA GLY A 413 -3.40 -3.66 14.53
C GLY A 413 -2.75 -3.82 13.17
N LYS A 414 -2.98 -4.93 12.48
CA LYS A 414 -2.39 -5.26 11.17
C LYS A 414 -2.59 -4.17 10.11
N PRO A 415 -3.80 -3.58 9.91
CA PRO A 415 -3.96 -2.53 8.90
C PRO A 415 -3.03 -1.33 9.11
N ALA A 416 -2.88 -0.87 10.37
CA ALA A 416 -1.97 0.24 10.66
C ALA A 416 -0.49 -0.13 10.41
N VAL A 417 -0.09 -1.36 10.75
CA VAL A 417 1.28 -1.86 10.47
C VAL A 417 1.53 -2.01 8.98
N VAL A 418 0.52 -2.39 8.18
CA VAL A 418 0.64 -2.41 6.70
C VAL A 418 0.92 -1.01 6.16
N VAL A 419 0.23 0.02 6.66
CA VAL A 419 0.51 1.42 6.25
C VAL A 419 1.95 1.80 6.59
N ILE A 420 2.45 1.45 7.79
CA ILE A 420 3.84 1.69 8.16
C ILE A 420 4.80 0.93 7.23
N GLY A 421 4.47 -0.30 6.86
CA GLY A 421 5.23 -1.09 5.89
C GLY A 421 5.32 -0.42 4.52
N VAL A 422 4.23 0.17 4.02
CA VAL A 422 4.23 0.96 2.79
C VAL A 422 5.16 2.18 2.91
N LEU A 423 5.14 2.89 4.05
CA LEU A 423 6.07 4.00 4.30
C LEU A 423 7.54 3.55 4.33
N MET A 424 7.83 2.36 4.89
CA MET A 424 9.17 1.77 4.84
C MET A 424 9.60 1.49 3.39
N VAL A 425 8.72 0.94 2.56
CA VAL A 425 9.00 0.69 1.13
C VAL A 425 9.27 2.01 0.40
N ILE A 426 8.45 3.03 0.60
CA ILE A 426 8.66 4.37 0.01
C ILE A 426 10.02 4.93 0.44
N THR A 427 10.36 4.84 1.73
CA THR A 427 11.66 5.26 2.25
C THR A 427 12.82 4.56 1.53
N LEU A 428 12.73 3.24 1.33
CA LEU A 428 13.74 2.45 0.62
C LEU A 428 13.83 2.81 -0.87
N LEU A 429 12.72 3.10 -1.53
CA LEU A 429 12.71 3.55 -2.93
C LEU A 429 13.40 4.91 -3.10
N ILE A 430 13.12 5.86 -2.21
CA ILE A 430 13.79 7.16 -2.17
C ILE A 430 15.28 6.97 -1.89
N PHE A 431 15.61 6.19 -0.87
CA PHE A 431 17.00 5.89 -0.50
C PHE A 431 17.77 5.23 -1.63
N GLY A 432 17.17 4.25 -2.33
CA GLY A 432 17.79 3.56 -3.47
C GLY A 432 18.14 4.49 -4.64
N ARG A 433 17.45 5.64 -4.75
CA ARG A 433 17.82 6.70 -5.70
C ARG A 433 18.90 7.63 -5.16
N LEU A 434 18.80 8.03 -3.90
CA LEU A 434 19.70 9.00 -3.28
C LEU A 434 21.07 8.45 -2.91
N VAL A 435 21.19 7.13 -2.68
CA VAL A 435 22.44 6.50 -2.24
C VAL A 435 23.44 6.29 -3.39
N LYS A 436 22.98 6.37 -4.64
CA LYS A 436 23.85 6.36 -5.81
C LYS A 436 24.66 7.65 -5.85
N ALA A 437 25.95 7.55 -6.02
CA ALA A 437 26.81 8.73 -6.03
C ALA A 437 27.95 8.58 -7.06
N PRO A 438 28.36 9.69 -7.72
CA PRO A 438 29.54 9.71 -8.54
C PRO A 438 30.79 9.55 -7.67
N THR A 439 31.81 8.93 -8.23
CA THR A 439 33.16 8.94 -7.66
C THR A 439 33.82 10.31 -7.88
N ALA A 440 34.99 10.54 -7.31
CA ALA A 440 35.78 11.75 -7.60
C ALA A 440 36.14 11.88 -9.10
N GLU A 441 36.43 10.75 -9.78
CA GLU A 441 36.64 10.74 -11.24
C GLU A 441 35.32 10.98 -11.99
N GLY A 442 34.23 10.38 -11.53
CA GLY A 442 32.90 10.61 -12.08
C GLY A 442 32.49 12.08 -11.97
N ARG A 443 32.77 12.74 -10.83
CA ARG A 443 32.49 14.17 -10.68
C ARG A 443 33.30 15.02 -11.67
N LYS A 444 34.58 14.72 -11.87
CA LYS A 444 35.39 15.41 -12.88
C LYS A 444 34.82 15.23 -14.29
N LEU A 445 34.44 13.99 -14.64
CA LEU A 445 33.81 13.72 -15.92
C LEU A 445 32.47 14.45 -16.06
N MET A 446 31.67 14.55 -15.01
CA MET A 446 30.42 15.36 -15.02
C MET A 446 30.70 16.84 -15.26
N ASP A 447 31.77 17.41 -14.66
CA ASP A 447 32.16 18.80 -14.89
C ASP A 447 32.59 19.02 -16.37
N GLU A 448 33.27 18.04 -16.98
CA GLU A 448 33.61 18.06 -18.40
C GLU A 448 32.38 17.99 -19.32
N VAL A 449 31.41 17.13 -18.96
CA VAL A 449 30.13 17.02 -19.68
C VAL A 449 29.30 18.29 -19.57
N GLU A 450 29.28 18.90 -18.38
CA GLU A 450 28.64 20.21 -18.19
C GLU A 450 29.32 21.29 -19.06
N GLY A 451 30.65 21.25 -19.21
CA GLY A 451 31.41 22.11 -20.12
C GLY A 451 31.06 21.88 -21.60
N LEU A 452 30.89 20.62 -22.02
CA LEU A 452 30.41 20.32 -23.37
C LEU A 452 28.98 20.81 -23.58
N LYS A 453 28.09 20.56 -22.60
CA LYS A 453 26.71 21.07 -22.65
C LYS A 453 26.66 22.57 -22.78
N LEU A 454 27.49 23.29 -22.03
CA LEU A 454 27.62 24.73 -22.10
C LEU A 454 27.99 25.19 -23.51
N TYR A 455 28.99 24.54 -24.13
CA TYR A 455 29.38 24.85 -25.52
C TYR A 455 28.26 24.61 -26.52
N LEU A 456 27.53 23.50 -26.37
CA LEU A 456 26.43 23.14 -27.29
C LEU A 456 25.21 24.06 -27.14
N SER A 457 24.97 24.63 -25.96
CA SER A 457 23.77 25.43 -25.65
C SER A 457 23.92 26.92 -25.85
N VAL A 458 25.15 27.46 -25.79
CA VAL A 458 25.38 28.92 -25.90
C VAL A 458 25.58 29.33 -27.37
N ALA A 459 24.70 30.19 -27.90
CA ALA A 459 24.69 30.58 -29.30
C ALA A 459 25.73 31.70 -29.61
N GLU A 460 26.02 32.61 -28.67
CA GLU A 460 26.83 33.79 -28.93
C GLU A 460 28.33 33.53 -28.77
N ARG A 461 29.10 33.90 -29.80
CA ARG A 461 30.57 33.81 -29.81
C ARG A 461 31.23 34.66 -28.71
N ASP A 462 30.69 35.83 -28.44
CA ASP A 462 31.23 36.77 -27.44
C ASP A 462 30.99 36.30 -25.99
N GLU A 463 29.94 35.56 -25.76
CA GLU A 463 29.64 34.94 -24.47
C GLU A 463 30.57 33.76 -24.17
N LEU A 464 30.87 32.93 -25.19
CA LEU A 464 31.87 31.87 -25.11
C LEU A 464 33.30 32.42 -24.93
N ALA A 465 33.64 33.55 -25.56
CA ALA A 465 34.94 34.18 -25.40
C ALA A 465 35.17 34.77 -23.99
N ARG A 466 34.12 35.15 -23.29
CA ARG A 466 34.15 35.57 -21.88
C ARG A 466 34.27 34.43 -20.89
N MET A 467 33.90 33.22 -21.30
CA MET A 467 34.06 32.01 -20.48
C MET A 467 35.47 31.46 -20.68
N GLN A 468 36.20 31.23 -19.58
CA GLN A 468 37.53 30.62 -19.64
C GLN A 468 37.45 29.25 -20.35
N GLY A 469 38.00 29.20 -21.57
CA GLY A 469 38.00 27.99 -22.41
C GLY A 469 39.39 27.67 -22.95
N PRO A 470 39.63 26.48 -23.52
CA PRO A 470 40.93 26.01 -24.00
C PRO A 470 41.37 26.65 -25.34
N GLY A 471 40.96 27.88 -25.64
CA GLY A 471 41.28 28.59 -26.88
C GLY A 471 40.03 29.05 -27.66
N ALA A 472 40.21 29.58 -28.87
CA ALA A 472 39.09 29.99 -29.73
C ALA A 472 38.24 28.78 -30.14
N PRO A 473 36.88 28.88 -30.13
CA PRO A 473 36.01 27.79 -30.56
C PRO A 473 36.36 27.43 -32.02
N PRO A 474 36.44 26.12 -32.34
CA PRO A 474 36.71 25.65 -33.69
C PRO A 474 35.58 26.04 -34.64
N ALA A 475 35.90 26.16 -35.94
CA ALA A 475 34.91 26.48 -36.98
C ALA A 475 33.82 25.38 -37.02
N LEU A 476 32.57 25.81 -37.17
CA LEU A 476 31.42 24.91 -37.32
C LEU A 476 31.24 24.57 -38.80
N ASP A 477 31.35 23.29 -39.11
CA ASP A 477 31.05 22.71 -40.42
C ASP A 477 30.02 21.58 -40.29
N ASP A 478 29.53 21.05 -41.41
CA ASP A 478 28.52 19.98 -41.46
C ASP A 478 28.99 18.76 -40.68
N LYS A 479 30.25 18.35 -40.81
CA LYS A 479 30.80 17.18 -40.15
C LYS A 479 30.80 17.33 -38.64
N ARG A 480 31.18 18.50 -38.13
CA ARG A 480 31.20 18.78 -36.68
C ARG A 480 29.80 18.87 -36.12
N TYR A 481 28.87 19.46 -36.89
CA TYR A 481 27.47 19.48 -36.51
C TYR A 481 26.92 18.05 -36.30
N GLU A 482 27.09 17.17 -37.33
CA GLU A 482 26.62 15.78 -37.26
C GLU A 482 27.32 15.01 -36.15
N MET A 483 28.62 15.13 -35.97
CA MET A 483 29.39 14.42 -34.93
C MET A 483 28.91 14.77 -33.52
N LEU A 484 28.52 16.04 -33.27
CA LEU A 484 28.09 16.50 -31.95
C LEU A 484 26.58 16.38 -31.70
N LEU A 485 25.78 16.19 -32.75
CA LEU A 485 24.33 16.08 -32.64
C LEU A 485 23.86 14.93 -31.70
N PRO A 486 24.47 13.70 -31.70
CA PRO A 486 24.12 12.66 -30.74
C PRO A 486 24.33 13.08 -29.28
N TYR A 487 25.40 13.84 -29.02
CA TYR A 487 25.69 14.39 -27.68
C TYR A 487 24.72 15.50 -27.31
N ALA A 488 24.34 16.35 -28.27
CA ALA A 488 23.32 17.38 -28.06
C ALA A 488 21.97 16.74 -27.68
N VAL A 489 21.55 15.67 -28.38
CA VAL A 489 20.35 14.88 -28.04
C VAL A 489 20.47 14.25 -26.65
N ALA A 490 21.62 13.65 -26.32
CA ALA A 490 21.85 13.06 -25.02
C ALA A 490 21.75 14.08 -23.87
N LEU A 491 22.22 15.30 -24.11
CA LEU A 491 22.29 16.39 -23.14
C LEU A 491 21.05 17.32 -23.15
N GLU A 492 20.05 17.05 -23.99
CA GLU A 492 18.80 17.83 -24.14
C GLU A 492 19.07 19.29 -24.56
N VAL A 493 19.97 19.48 -25.51
CA VAL A 493 20.34 20.79 -26.11
C VAL A 493 20.39 20.72 -27.64
N GLU A 494 19.71 19.76 -28.25
CA GLU A 494 19.71 19.54 -29.70
C GLU A 494 19.14 20.73 -30.48
N GLU A 495 18.14 21.42 -29.95
CA GLU A 495 17.55 22.62 -30.59
C GLU A 495 18.53 23.77 -30.55
N ALA A 496 19.09 24.10 -29.37
CA ALA A 496 20.08 25.15 -29.21
C ALA A 496 21.34 24.91 -30.06
N TRP A 497 21.79 23.63 -30.17
CA TRP A 497 22.91 23.26 -31.03
C TRP A 497 22.61 23.53 -32.51
N THR A 498 21.39 23.18 -32.95
CA THR A 498 20.95 23.41 -34.34
C THR A 498 20.79 24.89 -34.65
N GLU A 499 20.23 25.67 -33.74
CA GLU A 499 20.15 27.14 -33.90
C GLU A 499 21.54 27.78 -33.99
N LYS A 500 22.48 27.37 -33.13
CA LYS A 500 23.87 27.84 -33.15
C LYS A 500 24.56 27.53 -34.45
N PHE A 501 24.40 26.31 -34.99
CA PHE A 501 24.97 25.95 -36.28
C PHE A 501 24.36 26.78 -37.41
N THR A 502 23.04 26.93 -37.45
CA THR A 502 22.31 27.69 -38.45
C THR A 502 22.73 29.18 -38.43
N ALA A 503 22.90 29.74 -37.25
CA ALA A 503 23.38 31.12 -37.08
C ALA A 503 24.85 31.30 -37.57
N ALA A 504 25.68 30.27 -37.40
CA ALA A 504 27.10 30.34 -37.78
C ALA A 504 27.33 30.19 -39.30
N VAL A 505 26.58 29.28 -39.97
CA VAL A 505 26.77 28.99 -41.40
C VAL A 505 25.77 29.70 -42.32
N GLY A 506 24.68 30.23 -41.78
CA GLY A 506 23.57 30.82 -42.50
C GLY A 506 22.50 29.79 -42.94
N ALA A 507 21.25 30.25 -43.10
CA ALA A 507 20.10 29.39 -43.37
C ALA A 507 20.23 28.58 -44.69
N ALA A 508 20.82 29.18 -45.73
CA ALA A 508 21.00 28.48 -47.02
C ALA A 508 22.00 27.32 -46.92
N ALA A 509 23.15 27.52 -46.24
CA ALA A 509 24.13 26.46 -46.01
C ALA A 509 23.60 25.39 -45.07
N ALA A 510 22.84 25.76 -44.04
CA ALA A 510 22.18 24.81 -43.14
C ALA A 510 21.15 23.93 -43.87
N ALA A 511 20.37 24.49 -44.81
CA ALA A 511 19.45 23.73 -45.67
C ALA A 511 20.19 22.77 -46.60
N GLU A 512 21.34 23.17 -47.14
CA GLU A 512 22.19 22.31 -47.95
C GLU A 512 22.80 21.17 -47.15
N ALA A 513 23.26 21.46 -45.91
CA ALA A 513 23.74 20.45 -44.97
C ALA A 513 22.67 19.41 -44.71
N THR A 514 21.40 19.82 -44.50
CA THR A 514 20.26 18.88 -44.30
C THR A 514 20.12 17.92 -45.46
N ARG A 515 20.27 18.37 -46.71
CA ARG A 515 20.16 17.51 -47.90
C ARG A 515 21.30 16.51 -48.07
N ARG A 516 22.47 16.80 -47.51
CA ARG A 516 23.64 15.92 -47.51
C ARG A 516 23.63 14.83 -46.45
N ILE A 517 22.73 14.88 -45.46
CA ILE A 517 22.64 13.90 -44.41
C ILE A 517 22.25 12.55 -45.00
N GLY A 518 23.21 11.61 -45.05
CA GLY A 518 23.02 10.28 -45.63
C GLY A 518 22.50 9.19 -44.70
N TRP A 519 22.47 9.44 -43.42
CA TRP A 519 22.04 8.48 -42.38
C TRP A 519 20.56 8.60 -42.01
N TYR A 520 19.87 9.67 -42.44
CA TYR A 520 18.43 9.84 -42.22
C TYR A 520 17.68 9.91 -43.56
N HIS A 521 16.58 9.13 -43.65
CA HIS A 521 15.74 9.11 -44.84
C HIS A 521 14.27 9.21 -44.45
N GLY A 522 13.54 10.08 -45.15
CA GLY A 522 12.08 10.18 -45.03
C GLY A 522 11.56 11.37 -44.25
N GLY A 523 10.26 11.60 -44.40
CA GLY A 523 9.54 12.72 -43.84
C GLY A 523 9.83 14.05 -44.58
N ASP A 524 9.00 15.10 -44.36
CA ASP A 524 9.30 16.45 -44.77
C ASP A 524 10.28 17.09 -43.78
N VAL A 525 11.54 16.71 -43.86
CA VAL A 525 12.60 17.43 -43.17
C VAL A 525 13.01 18.59 -44.06
N SER A 526 12.34 19.72 -43.87
CA SER A 526 12.59 20.94 -44.64
C SER A 526 13.82 21.69 -44.14
N ASP A 527 14.20 21.47 -42.87
CA ASP A 527 15.29 22.18 -42.20
C ASP A 527 15.88 21.36 -41.05
N LEU A 528 17.03 21.73 -40.53
CA LEU A 528 17.73 21.06 -39.42
C LEU A 528 16.94 21.10 -38.11
N GLY A 529 16.09 22.10 -37.89
CA GLY A 529 15.26 22.18 -36.69
C GLY A 529 14.17 21.10 -36.66
N SER A 530 13.54 20.82 -37.83
CA SER A 530 12.58 19.73 -37.96
C SER A 530 13.25 18.35 -37.81
N LEU A 531 14.48 18.20 -38.33
CA LEU A 531 15.29 16.99 -38.14
C LEU A 531 15.63 16.77 -36.65
N SER A 532 16.14 17.79 -35.99
CA SER A 532 16.53 17.78 -34.59
C SER A 532 15.35 17.33 -33.67
N ARG A 533 14.17 17.93 -33.88
CA ARG A 533 12.95 17.56 -33.16
C ARG A 533 12.48 16.14 -33.49
N ALA A 534 12.56 15.73 -34.76
CA ALA A 534 12.19 14.37 -35.16
C ALA A 534 13.04 13.32 -34.43
N ILE A 535 14.34 13.57 -34.30
CA ILE A 535 15.28 12.65 -33.64
C ILE A 535 15.22 12.76 -32.11
N GLY A 536 15.25 13.98 -31.57
CA GLY A 536 15.27 14.19 -30.11
C GLY A 536 13.99 13.72 -29.41
N THR A 537 12.82 13.95 -30.06
CA THR A 537 11.51 13.67 -29.42
C THR A 537 10.79 12.50 -30.06
N SER A 538 10.57 12.54 -31.39
CA SER A 538 9.70 11.55 -32.05
C SER A 538 10.34 10.16 -32.09
N LEU A 539 11.62 10.04 -32.43
CA LEU A 539 12.35 8.76 -32.42
C LEU A 539 12.42 8.18 -31.00
N THR A 540 12.72 9.01 -30.01
CA THR A 540 12.79 8.59 -28.60
C THR A 540 11.44 8.05 -28.12
N SER A 541 10.33 8.74 -28.41
CA SER A 541 8.96 8.28 -28.12
C SER A 541 8.63 6.98 -28.84
N GLN A 542 9.01 6.85 -30.10
CA GLN A 542 8.76 5.65 -30.89
C GLN A 542 9.53 4.44 -30.35
N ILE A 543 10.79 4.62 -29.96
CA ILE A 543 11.58 3.57 -29.31
C ILE A 543 10.93 3.17 -27.98
N ALA A 544 10.47 4.13 -27.17
CA ALA A 544 9.80 3.87 -25.91
C ALA A 544 8.52 3.04 -26.09
N SER A 545 7.67 3.44 -27.03
CA SER A 545 6.43 2.70 -27.34
C SER A 545 6.70 1.30 -27.90
N SER A 546 7.74 1.16 -28.72
CA SER A 546 8.13 -0.12 -29.33
C SER A 546 8.75 -1.10 -28.33
N ALA A 547 9.23 -0.63 -27.18
CA ALA A 547 9.74 -1.48 -26.11
C ALA A 547 8.63 -2.09 -25.23
N THR A 548 7.35 -1.72 -25.45
CA THR A 548 6.19 -2.19 -24.67
C THR A 548 5.44 -3.27 -25.45
N PRO A 549 5.27 -4.49 -24.90
CA PRO A 549 4.55 -5.55 -25.57
C PRO A 549 3.07 -5.21 -25.82
N PRO A 550 2.43 -5.70 -26.88
CA PRO A 550 1.01 -5.56 -27.10
C PRO A 550 0.20 -6.11 -25.91
N GLY A 551 -0.79 -5.36 -25.41
CA GLY A 551 -1.72 -5.81 -24.36
C GLY A 551 -1.26 -5.58 -22.93
N SER A 552 -0.12 -4.95 -22.66
CA SER A 552 0.39 -4.68 -21.31
C SER A 552 -0.22 -3.45 -20.62
N SER A 553 -1.15 -2.74 -21.23
CA SER A 553 -1.82 -1.55 -20.69
C SER A 553 -3.32 -1.76 -20.49
N SER A 554 -3.74 -2.72 -19.64
CA SER A 554 -5.13 -2.82 -19.21
C SER A 554 -5.22 -2.72 -17.69
N GLY A 555 -5.75 -1.62 -17.25
CA GLY A 555 -6.51 -1.23 -16.11
C GLY A 555 -6.48 -2.04 -14.81
N SER A 556 -6.01 -1.40 -13.74
CA SER A 556 -6.36 -1.78 -12.38
C SER A 556 -7.65 -1.06 -11.98
N GLY A 557 -8.76 -1.85 -11.90
CA GLY A 557 -10.03 -1.41 -11.34
C GLY A 557 -9.99 -1.43 -9.81
N GLY A 558 -10.42 -0.33 -9.19
CA GLY A 558 -10.58 -0.18 -7.75
C GLY A 558 -11.86 -0.85 -7.25
N GLY A 559 -11.79 -1.47 -6.07
CA GLY A 559 -12.93 -1.94 -5.31
C GLY A 559 -12.98 -1.25 -3.95
N GLY A 560 -14.05 -0.50 -3.68
CA GLY A 560 -14.31 0.09 -2.37
C GLY A 560 -15.10 -0.87 -1.50
N SER A 561 -14.92 -0.79 -0.16
CA SER A 561 -15.76 -1.44 0.83
C SER A 561 -16.08 -0.49 1.97
N SER A 562 -17.35 -0.53 2.40
CA SER A 562 -17.97 0.30 3.44
C SER A 562 -17.70 -0.23 4.84
N GLY A 563 -17.64 0.72 5.83
CA GLY A 563 -17.26 0.51 7.21
C GLY A 563 -18.30 -0.13 8.11
N GLY A 564 -17.83 -0.62 9.28
CA GLY A 564 -18.62 -1.13 10.37
C GLY A 564 -18.31 -0.42 11.69
N GLY A 565 -19.35 0.00 12.40
CA GLY A 565 -19.29 0.51 13.76
C GLY A 565 -19.39 -0.62 14.77
N GLY A 566 -18.75 -0.47 15.96
CA GLY A 566 -18.77 -1.44 17.03
C GLY A 566 -20.14 -1.52 17.74
N GLY A 567 -20.64 -2.69 17.92
CA GLY A 567 -21.79 -2.99 18.76
C GLY A 567 -21.59 -4.30 19.50
N GLY A 568 -22.30 -4.47 20.63
CA GLY A 568 -22.18 -5.62 21.48
C GLY A 568 -22.37 -6.93 20.73
N GLY A 569 -21.61 -7.93 21.10
CA GLY A 569 -21.65 -9.25 20.49
C GLY A 569 -23.03 -9.90 20.57
N GLY A 570 -23.19 -10.94 19.81
CA GLY A 570 -24.39 -11.75 19.76
C GLY A 570 -24.10 -13.20 20.02
N GLY A 571 -24.99 -14.05 19.59
CA GLY A 571 -24.84 -15.49 19.65
C GLY A 571 -25.81 -16.20 18.70
N GLY A 572 -25.64 -17.47 18.54
CA GLY A 572 -26.45 -18.30 17.65
C GLY A 572 -26.33 -19.78 17.99
N GLY A 573 -26.98 -20.58 17.18
CA GLY A 573 -26.91 -22.03 17.28
C GLY A 573 -25.60 -22.59 16.71
N ARG A 574 -25.18 -23.72 17.20
CA ARG A 574 -24.03 -24.48 16.76
C ARG A 574 -24.41 -25.92 16.39
#